data_cea60b2d66bbf8b779326f82c2f84f6e
#
_entry.id   cea60b2d66bbf8b779326f82c2f84f6e
#
_cell.length_a   1.000
_cell.length_b   1.000
_cell.length_c   1.000
_cell.angle_alpha   90.00
_cell.angle_beta   90.00
_cell.angle_gamma   90.00
#
_symmetry.space_group_name_H-M   'P 1'
#
loop_
_entity.id
_entity.type
_entity.pdbx_description
1 polymer ?
#
loop_
_entity_poly.entity_id
_entity_poly.type
_entity_poly.pdbx_seq_one_letter_code
_entity_poly.pdbx_strand_id
1 'polypeptide(L)'
;LDYSVRTQVAHGLNLAAGAKAAVTEYYQDQGVFPGDNATAGVEAAGNITGKYITQVQVTAGGLIVVTYGNDVNTKILGATLTMTPADNQGSVQWACSGDAVLVAKWLPPACRP
;
A
#
# COMPACT_ATOMS: atom_id res chain seq x y z
N LEU A 1 -1.73 22.16 0.83
CA LEU A 1 -0.31 22.37 1.07
C LEU A 1 0.43 21.05 1.06
N ASP A 2 1.72 21.08 0.70
CA ASP A 2 2.52 19.85 0.55
C ASP A 2 2.59 19.01 1.82
N TYR A 3 2.73 19.67 2.99
CA TYR A 3 2.77 18.93 4.25
C TYR A 3 1.46 18.20 4.52
N SER A 4 0.33 18.84 4.25
CA SER A 4 -0.98 18.22 4.44
C SER A 4 -1.16 17.00 3.52
N VAL A 5 -0.75 17.13 2.26
CA VAL A 5 -0.83 16.02 1.30
C VAL A 5 0.08 14.88 1.74
N ARG A 6 1.31 15.17 2.15
CA ARG A 6 2.23 14.14 2.65
C ARG A 6 1.67 13.41 3.86
N THR A 7 1.01 14.11 4.76
CA THR A 7 0.36 13.50 5.92
C THR A 7 -0.75 12.54 5.48
N GLN A 8 -1.53 12.93 4.50
CA GLN A 8 -2.59 12.08 3.96
C GLN A 8 -2.02 10.84 3.26
N VAL A 9 -0.92 11.01 2.52
CA VAL A 9 -0.22 9.87 1.90
C VAL A 9 0.26 8.89 2.98
N ALA A 10 0.84 9.41 4.06
CA ALA A 10 1.32 8.57 5.17
C ALA A 10 0.20 7.76 5.83
N HIS A 11 -1.04 8.27 5.87
CA HIS A 11 -2.18 7.51 6.36
C HIS A 11 -2.40 6.22 5.57
N GLY A 12 -2.15 6.26 4.25
CA GLY A 12 -2.24 5.07 3.40
C GLY A 12 -1.23 4.01 3.79
N LEU A 13 0.00 4.41 4.07
CA LEU A 13 1.04 3.48 4.52
C LEU A 13 0.67 2.84 5.86
N ASN A 14 0.15 3.64 6.79
CA ASN A 14 -0.26 3.14 8.09
C ASN A 14 -1.41 2.14 7.95
N LEU A 15 -2.38 2.45 7.10
CA LEU A 15 -3.54 1.57 6.88
C LEU A 15 -3.14 0.26 6.21
N ALA A 16 -2.11 0.29 5.37
CA ALA A 16 -1.61 -0.89 4.66
C ALA A 16 -0.72 -1.79 5.53
N ALA A 17 -0.33 -1.36 6.72
CA ALA A 17 0.61 -2.10 7.55
C ALA A 17 0.11 -3.52 7.88
N GLY A 18 -1.19 -3.68 8.14
CA GLY A 18 -1.79 -4.99 8.40
C GLY A 18 -1.70 -5.92 7.20
N ALA A 19 -1.92 -5.39 6.00
CA ALA A 19 -1.78 -6.17 4.76
C ALA A 19 -0.33 -6.58 4.53
N LYS A 20 0.64 -5.69 4.79
CA LYS A 20 2.06 -6.04 4.69
C LYS A 20 2.42 -7.19 5.61
N ALA A 21 1.98 -7.12 6.86
CA ALA A 21 2.23 -8.20 7.82
C ALA A 21 1.64 -9.52 7.34
N ALA A 22 0.40 -9.50 6.84
CA ALA A 22 -0.28 -10.70 6.37
C ALA A 22 0.40 -11.30 5.13
N VAL A 23 0.79 -10.47 4.16
CA VAL A 23 1.52 -10.93 2.97
C VAL A 23 2.86 -11.54 3.35
N THR A 24 3.58 -10.89 4.23
CA THR A 24 4.89 -11.38 4.72
C THR A 24 4.74 -12.74 5.40
N GLU A 25 3.77 -12.88 6.30
CA GLU A 25 3.52 -14.12 7.03
C GLU A 25 3.11 -15.24 6.07
N TYR A 26 2.23 -14.94 5.12
CA TYR A 26 1.81 -15.92 4.11
C TYR A 26 3.00 -16.44 3.31
N TYR A 27 3.86 -15.53 2.84
CA TYR A 27 5.04 -15.91 2.08
C TYR A 27 6.01 -16.77 2.89
N GLN A 28 6.24 -16.39 4.15
CA GLN A 28 7.15 -17.16 5.02
C GLN A 28 6.60 -18.56 5.31
N ASP A 29 5.29 -18.73 5.34
CA ASP A 29 4.64 -20.00 5.60
C ASP A 29 4.50 -20.85 4.32
N GLN A 30 4.12 -20.24 3.20
CA GLN A 30 3.75 -20.95 1.97
C GLN A 30 4.83 -20.96 0.89
N GLY A 31 5.82 -20.07 0.98
CA GLY A 31 6.88 -19.97 -0.04
C GLY A 31 6.47 -19.25 -1.33
N VAL A 32 5.25 -18.76 -1.40
CA VAL A 32 4.73 -17.97 -2.53
C VAL A 32 3.96 -16.77 -2.00
N PHE A 33 3.88 -15.71 -2.78
CA PHE A 33 3.12 -14.53 -2.39
C PHE A 33 1.62 -14.72 -2.67
N PRO A 34 0.74 -14.23 -1.78
CA PRO A 34 -0.71 -14.28 -2.04
C PRO A 34 -1.06 -13.32 -3.18
N GLY A 35 -2.09 -13.65 -3.94
CA GLY A 35 -2.51 -12.85 -5.09
C GLY A 35 -3.72 -11.95 -4.85
N ASP A 36 -4.35 -12.05 -3.67
CA ASP A 36 -5.53 -11.28 -3.33
C ASP A 36 -5.72 -11.17 -1.82
N ASN A 37 -6.67 -10.34 -1.41
CA ASN A 37 -6.95 -10.09 0.01
C ASN A 37 -7.39 -11.36 0.74
N ALA A 38 -8.27 -12.14 0.13
CA ALA A 38 -8.80 -13.35 0.76
C ALA A 38 -7.70 -14.37 1.03
N THR A 39 -6.83 -14.61 0.05
CA THR A 39 -5.69 -15.53 0.19
C THR A 39 -4.72 -15.05 1.28
N ALA A 40 -4.48 -13.75 1.34
CA ALA A 40 -3.62 -13.15 2.37
C ALA A 40 -4.26 -13.20 3.76
N GLY A 41 -5.56 -13.47 3.85
CA GLY A 41 -6.27 -13.53 5.12
C GLY A 41 -6.63 -12.17 5.69
N VAL A 42 -6.76 -11.17 4.85
CA VAL A 42 -7.18 -9.82 5.26
C VAL A 42 -8.57 -9.50 4.72
N GLU A 43 -9.17 -8.46 5.27
CA GLU A 43 -10.48 -7.97 4.85
C GLU A 43 -10.52 -7.68 3.34
N ALA A 44 -11.71 -7.73 2.75
CA ALA A 44 -11.90 -7.32 1.37
C ALA A 44 -11.38 -5.90 1.15
N ALA A 45 -10.84 -5.63 -0.04
CA ALA A 45 -10.14 -4.38 -0.33
C ALA A 45 -10.95 -3.14 0.03
N GLY A 46 -12.24 -3.10 -0.33
CA GLY A 46 -13.11 -1.96 -0.05
C GLY A 46 -13.51 -1.83 1.42
N ASN A 47 -13.17 -2.81 2.26
CA ASN A 47 -13.40 -2.76 3.71
C ASN A 47 -12.16 -2.28 4.47
N ILE A 48 -11.02 -2.17 3.81
CA ILE A 48 -9.81 -1.56 4.38
C ILE A 48 -9.79 -0.11 3.88
N THR A 49 -10.47 0.74 4.60
CA THR A 49 -10.73 2.12 4.19
C THR A 49 -10.50 3.07 5.35
N GLY A 50 -10.31 4.32 5.05
CA GLY A 50 -10.10 5.37 6.02
C GLY A 50 -10.50 6.72 5.46
N LYS A 51 -10.21 7.78 6.21
CA LYS A 51 -10.61 9.13 5.82
C LYS A 51 -10.08 9.53 4.44
N TYR A 52 -8.88 9.05 4.08
CA TYR A 52 -8.19 9.44 2.85
C TYR A 52 -7.98 8.27 1.89
N ILE A 53 -8.45 7.08 2.24
CA ILE A 53 -8.20 5.85 1.50
C ILE A 53 -9.51 5.14 1.22
N THR A 54 -9.76 4.78 -0.04
CA THR A 54 -10.96 4.06 -0.44
C THR A 54 -10.79 2.55 -0.37
N GLN A 55 -9.57 2.07 -0.56
CA GLN A 55 -9.31 0.63 -0.48
C GLN A 55 -7.82 0.34 -0.33
N VAL A 56 -7.54 -0.85 0.20
CA VAL A 56 -6.19 -1.44 0.21
C VAL A 56 -6.33 -2.84 -0.38
N GLN A 57 -5.70 -3.07 -1.52
CA GLN A 57 -5.87 -4.30 -2.29
C GLN A 57 -4.55 -5.04 -2.44
N VAL A 58 -4.58 -6.35 -2.14
CA VAL A 58 -3.48 -7.25 -2.48
C VAL A 58 -3.71 -7.74 -3.90
N THR A 59 -2.69 -7.66 -4.74
CA THR A 59 -2.75 -8.09 -6.13
C THR A 59 -1.68 -9.16 -6.40
N ALA A 60 -1.68 -9.69 -7.63
CA ALA A 60 -0.79 -10.77 -8.03
C ALA A 60 0.66 -10.47 -7.67
N GLY A 61 1.34 -11.45 -7.07
CA GLY A 61 2.72 -11.27 -6.60
C GLY A 61 2.84 -10.63 -5.23
N GLY A 62 1.73 -10.50 -4.50
CA GLY A 62 1.72 -9.93 -3.16
C GLY A 62 1.86 -8.41 -3.13
N LEU A 63 1.67 -7.74 -4.27
CA LEU A 63 1.68 -6.29 -4.31
C LEU A 63 0.52 -5.74 -3.49
N ILE A 64 0.74 -4.63 -2.80
CA ILE A 64 -0.30 -3.96 -2.06
C ILE A 64 -0.53 -2.60 -2.69
N VAL A 65 -1.75 -2.35 -3.15
CA VAL A 65 -2.13 -1.11 -3.82
C VAL A 65 -3.10 -0.34 -2.93
N VAL A 66 -2.68 0.85 -2.52
CA VAL A 66 -3.48 1.78 -1.73
C VAL A 66 -4.09 2.80 -2.67
N THR A 67 -5.40 2.97 -2.63
CA THR A 67 -6.09 3.96 -3.47
C THR A 67 -6.57 5.12 -2.59
N TYR A 68 -6.17 6.32 -2.95
CA TYR A 68 -6.52 7.54 -2.22
C TYR A 68 -7.85 8.10 -2.73
N GLY A 69 -8.70 8.51 -1.81
CA GLY A 69 -10.01 9.05 -2.13
C GLY A 69 -10.72 9.55 -0.87
N ASN A 70 -12.04 9.45 -0.85
CA ASN A 70 -12.85 9.97 0.25
C ASN A 70 -12.54 11.46 0.46
N ASP A 71 -12.09 11.86 1.67
CA ASP A 71 -11.79 13.26 2.00
C ASP A 71 -10.37 13.69 1.66
N VAL A 72 -9.67 12.93 0.83
CA VAL A 72 -8.29 13.25 0.45
C VAL A 72 -8.24 14.57 -0.35
N ASN A 73 -7.10 15.25 -0.28
CA ASN A 73 -6.87 16.44 -1.09
C ASN A 73 -7.10 16.13 -2.57
N THR A 74 -7.82 17.01 -3.26
CA THR A 74 -8.21 16.79 -4.67
C THR A 74 -7.00 16.60 -5.59
N LYS A 75 -5.83 17.11 -5.22
CA LYS A 75 -4.60 16.94 -6.02
C LYS A 75 -4.17 15.48 -6.15
N ILE A 76 -4.56 14.62 -5.20
CA ILE A 76 -4.20 13.20 -5.22
C ILE A 76 -5.43 12.29 -5.21
N LEU A 77 -6.60 12.84 -5.51
CA LEU A 77 -7.83 12.03 -5.61
C LEU A 77 -7.67 10.96 -6.68
N GLY A 78 -7.88 9.71 -6.31
CA GLY A 78 -7.75 8.57 -7.22
C GLY A 78 -6.32 8.07 -7.42
N ALA A 79 -5.34 8.72 -6.83
CA ALA A 79 -3.94 8.29 -6.93
C ALA A 79 -3.74 6.96 -6.21
N THR A 80 -2.72 6.21 -6.63
CA THR A 80 -2.36 4.93 -6.00
C THR A 80 -0.91 4.92 -5.55
N LEU A 81 -0.67 4.20 -4.47
CA LEU A 81 0.65 3.91 -3.95
C LEU A 81 0.79 2.40 -3.89
N THR A 82 1.88 1.87 -4.44
CA THR A 82 2.11 0.43 -4.51
C THR A 82 3.29 0.03 -3.65
N MET A 83 3.09 -0.99 -2.84
CA MET A 83 4.16 -1.64 -2.09
C MET A 83 4.43 -2.99 -2.72
N THR A 84 5.69 -3.25 -3.06
CA THR A 84 6.12 -4.46 -3.77
C THR A 84 7.03 -5.28 -2.87
N PRO A 85 6.64 -6.52 -2.55
CA PRO A 85 7.49 -7.40 -1.73
C PRO A 85 8.50 -8.12 -2.59
N ALA A 86 9.62 -8.47 -1.98
CA ALA A 86 10.64 -9.30 -2.61
C ALA A 86 11.25 -10.23 -1.57
N ASP A 87 11.56 -11.46 -1.99
CA ASP A 87 12.28 -12.40 -1.14
C ASP A 87 13.70 -11.89 -0.88
N ASN A 88 14.10 -11.93 0.37
CA ASN A 88 15.42 -11.51 0.80
C ASN A 88 16.00 -12.60 1.71
N GLN A 89 16.21 -13.80 1.13
CA GLN A 89 16.85 -14.93 1.82
C GLN A 89 16.21 -15.27 3.17
N GLY A 90 14.90 -15.52 3.14
CA GLY A 90 14.14 -15.90 4.32
C GLY A 90 13.39 -14.77 5.00
N SER A 91 13.62 -13.53 4.57
CA SER A 91 12.82 -12.38 4.97
C SER A 91 12.20 -11.73 3.75
N VAL A 92 11.28 -10.78 3.95
CA VAL A 92 10.63 -10.07 2.88
C VAL A 92 11.02 -8.60 2.97
N GLN A 93 11.58 -8.07 1.89
CA GLN A 93 11.83 -6.64 1.73
C GLN A 93 10.69 -5.99 0.98
N TRP A 94 10.39 -4.75 1.32
CA TRP A 94 9.31 -4.00 0.70
C TRP A 94 9.84 -2.76 0.03
N ALA A 95 9.52 -2.58 -1.26
CA ALA A 95 9.73 -1.35 -1.99
C ALA A 95 8.41 -0.59 -2.07
N CYS A 96 8.47 0.72 -2.21
CA CYS A 96 7.31 1.58 -2.27
C CYS A 96 7.44 2.53 -3.45
N SER A 97 6.34 2.75 -4.17
CA SER A 97 6.30 3.71 -5.27
C SER A 97 4.92 4.32 -5.41
N GLY A 98 4.86 5.55 -5.89
CA GLY A 98 3.60 6.22 -6.23
C GLY A 98 3.35 6.17 -7.74
N ASP A 99 2.09 6.36 -8.13
CA ASP A 99 1.77 6.55 -9.54
C ASP A 99 2.19 7.96 -10.02
N ALA A 100 1.87 8.32 -11.25
CA ALA A 100 2.27 9.59 -11.84
C ALA A 100 1.68 10.81 -11.11
N VAL A 101 0.57 10.64 -10.41
CA VAL A 101 -0.09 11.71 -9.65
C VAL A 101 0.63 11.97 -8.34
N LEU A 102 1.17 10.92 -7.71
CA LEU A 102 1.93 11.05 -6.46
C LEU A 102 3.37 11.44 -6.77
N VAL A 103 3.59 12.71 -7.02
CA VAL A 103 4.94 13.24 -7.29
C VAL A 103 5.82 13.14 -6.04
N ALA A 104 7.14 13.16 -6.26
CA ALA A 104 8.14 12.87 -5.21
C ALA A 104 7.95 13.70 -3.95
N LYS A 105 7.60 14.98 -4.07
CA LYS A 105 7.46 15.86 -2.91
C LYS A 105 6.36 15.44 -1.93
N TRP A 106 5.40 14.63 -2.39
CA TRP A 106 4.31 14.13 -1.54
C TRP A 106 4.58 12.73 -1.00
N LEU A 107 5.62 12.06 -1.47
CA LEU A 107 5.97 10.72 -1.04
C LEU A 107 6.90 10.75 0.18
N PRO A 108 6.76 9.81 1.11
CA PRO A 108 7.79 9.62 2.12
C PRO A 108 9.11 9.24 1.44
N PRO A 109 10.26 9.51 2.08
CA PRO A 109 11.57 9.27 1.45
C PRO A 109 11.75 7.86 0.90
N ALA A 110 11.25 6.84 1.60
CA ALA A 110 11.39 5.45 1.18
C ALA A 110 10.60 5.12 -0.10
N CYS A 111 9.66 5.96 -0.51
CA CYS A 111 8.82 5.76 -1.69
C CYS A 111 9.26 6.62 -2.88
N ARG A 112 10.28 7.43 -2.71
CA ARG A 112 10.76 8.32 -3.79
C ARG A 112 11.65 7.54 -4.75
N PRO A 113 11.55 7.85 -6.07
CA PRO A 113 12.41 7.23 -7.07
C PRO A 113 13.89 7.54 -6.87
#